data_0761b8b958969aeb77d8acf8af48b2da
#
_entry.id   0761b8b958969aeb77d8acf8af48b2da
#
_cell.length_a   1.000
_cell.length_b   1.000
_cell.length_c   1.000
_cell.angle_alpha   90.00
_cell.angle_beta   90.00
_cell.angle_gamma   90.00
#
_symmetry.space_group_name_H-M   'P 1'
#
loop_
_entity.id
_entity.type
_entity.pdbx_description
1 polymer ?
#
loop_
_entity_poly.entity_id
_entity_poly.type
_entity_poly.pdbx_seq_one_letter_code
_entity_poly.pdbx_strand_id
1 'polypeptide(L)'
;MADQIDLATASQLFDTEVTVRYQNSQYLADTIEERHGTTGEATNVPVSDIVEMQNQTYAPVDIPITPVDATNVMIIPYNYALKTVIGGGEKTLFAYDKIVDHAKLHALAAARMVDYIKINALFTSTGFGSIYTVDKTVGVNTGMNEAKMAEGLAYLENQGVNVMNHSASLWLPAITKPSMLNDDKVVSIFYNDKRPLVDNVLNSYLGVDIRTLGANGINTIPYTTAMSIDTYLVPLVHEDSMVQIFNRDVSTSITWVPQNDRWELLTVLTSGANVVQYNGIALIETDNPYAANA
;
A
#
# COMPACT_ATOMS: atom_id res chain seq x y z
N MET A 1 -0.81 -32.77 -36.48
CA MET A 1 0.28 -32.36 -35.58
C MET A 1 -0.30 -31.26 -34.72
N ALA A 2 -0.69 -31.59 -33.49
CA ALA A 2 -1.15 -30.56 -32.57
C ALA A 2 0.09 -29.74 -32.18
N ASP A 3 0.02 -28.43 -32.42
CA ASP A 3 1.05 -27.47 -32.00
C ASP A 3 1.37 -27.69 -30.53
N GLN A 4 2.51 -28.31 -30.27
CA GLN A 4 3.12 -28.25 -28.97
C GLN A 4 3.50 -26.76 -28.75
N ILE A 5 2.68 -26.05 -28.01
CA ILE A 5 3.12 -24.75 -27.49
C ILE A 5 4.41 -25.04 -26.74
N ASP A 6 5.51 -24.51 -27.27
CA ASP A 6 6.81 -24.68 -26.65
C ASP A 6 6.72 -24.16 -25.19
N LEU A 7 7.22 -24.95 -24.24
CA LEU A 7 7.23 -24.61 -22.81
C LEU A 7 7.84 -23.22 -22.59
N ALA A 8 8.86 -22.86 -23.36
CA ALA A 8 9.49 -21.55 -23.31
C ALA A 8 8.51 -20.43 -23.68
N THR A 9 7.71 -20.60 -24.72
CA THR A 9 6.70 -19.61 -25.15
C THR A 9 5.58 -19.49 -24.13
N ALA A 10 5.11 -20.61 -23.57
CA ALA A 10 4.09 -20.60 -22.51
C ALA A 10 4.60 -19.93 -21.23
N SER A 11 5.86 -20.17 -20.86
CA SER A 11 6.51 -19.53 -19.71
C SER A 11 6.64 -18.02 -19.90
N GLN A 12 7.10 -17.58 -21.06
CA GLN A 12 7.23 -16.14 -21.38
C GLN A 12 5.88 -15.44 -21.38
N LEU A 13 4.85 -16.06 -21.95
CA LEU A 13 3.50 -15.52 -21.96
C LEU A 13 2.97 -15.36 -20.54
N PHE A 14 3.10 -16.40 -19.72
CA PHE A 14 2.64 -16.38 -18.34
C PHE A 14 3.36 -15.29 -17.52
N ASP A 15 4.67 -15.20 -17.65
CA ASP A 15 5.48 -14.20 -16.95
C ASP A 15 5.08 -12.76 -17.35
N THR A 16 4.96 -12.52 -18.65
CA THR A 16 4.53 -11.21 -19.19
C THR A 16 3.14 -10.84 -18.69
N GLU A 17 2.17 -11.74 -18.77
CA GLU A 17 0.78 -11.50 -18.34
C GLU A 17 0.69 -11.26 -16.82
N VAL A 18 1.45 -12.00 -16.01
CA VAL A 18 1.48 -11.79 -14.57
C VAL A 18 2.11 -10.44 -14.25
N THR A 19 3.25 -10.11 -14.83
CA THR A 19 3.96 -8.85 -14.53
C THR A 19 3.14 -7.62 -14.90
N VAL A 20 2.58 -7.57 -16.11
CA VAL A 20 1.76 -6.43 -16.56
C VAL A 20 0.52 -6.25 -15.70
N ARG A 21 -0.17 -7.35 -15.38
CA ARG A 21 -1.40 -7.29 -14.60
C ARG A 21 -1.13 -6.99 -13.13
N TYR A 22 -0.03 -7.48 -12.57
CA TYR A 22 0.41 -7.19 -11.21
C TYR A 22 0.59 -5.68 -11.02
N GLN A 23 1.36 -5.03 -11.89
CA GLN A 23 1.60 -3.58 -11.84
C GLN A 23 0.30 -2.76 -11.91
N ASN A 24 -0.67 -3.21 -12.70
CA ASN A 24 -1.96 -2.53 -12.85
C ASN A 24 -2.99 -2.85 -11.76
N SER A 25 -2.70 -3.78 -10.86
CA SER A 25 -3.67 -4.29 -9.87
C SER A 25 -3.36 -3.88 -8.43
N GLN A 26 -2.26 -3.21 -8.18
CA GLN A 26 -1.91 -2.69 -6.86
C GLN A 26 -2.75 -1.46 -6.54
N TYR A 27 -3.35 -1.42 -5.35
CA TYR A 27 -4.08 -0.26 -4.85
C TYR A 27 -3.15 0.77 -4.22
N LEU A 28 -2.09 0.31 -3.55
CA LEU A 28 -1.12 1.13 -2.82
C LEU A 28 0.21 1.28 -3.59
N ALA A 29 0.20 1.20 -4.93
CA ALA A 29 1.36 1.51 -5.73
C ALA A 29 1.79 2.97 -5.49
N ASP A 30 3.10 3.22 -5.42
CA ASP A 30 3.70 4.55 -5.28
C ASP A 30 3.22 5.36 -4.04
N THR A 31 2.74 4.69 -3.00
CA THR A 31 2.29 5.38 -1.76
C THR A 31 3.35 5.46 -0.69
N ILE A 32 4.37 4.63 -0.77
CA ILE A 32 5.52 4.58 0.15
C ILE A 32 6.79 4.30 -0.63
N GLU A 33 7.95 4.55 -0.02
CA GLU A 33 9.24 4.27 -0.64
C GLU A 33 9.41 2.76 -0.88
N GLU A 34 9.73 2.37 -2.10
CA GLU A 34 10.01 0.99 -2.50
C GLU A 34 11.47 0.82 -2.91
N ARG A 35 12.16 -0.17 -2.31
CA ARG A 35 13.56 -0.50 -2.62
C ARG A 35 13.65 -1.91 -3.17
N HIS A 36 14.11 -2.02 -4.39
CA HIS A 36 14.25 -3.29 -5.11
C HIS A 36 15.70 -3.80 -5.09
N GLY A 37 15.86 -5.12 -5.27
CA GLY A 37 17.19 -5.74 -5.39
C GLY A 37 17.98 -5.77 -4.08
N THR A 38 17.34 -5.64 -2.93
CA THR A 38 17.99 -5.79 -1.64
C THR A 38 18.39 -7.26 -1.41
N THR A 39 19.51 -7.48 -0.74
CA THR A 39 20.01 -8.84 -0.45
C THR A 39 20.24 -9.01 1.04
N GLY A 40 19.93 -10.19 1.57
CA GLY A 40 20.13 -10.53 2.98
C GLY A 40 18.85 -10.90 3.71
N GLU A 41 19.00 -11.42 4.92
CA GLU A 41 17.88 -11.83 5.78
C GLU A 41 17.16 -10.63 6.42
N ALA A 42 17.86 -9.49 6.55
CA ALA A 42 17.32 -8.25 7.08
C ALA A 42 18.04 -7.05 6.44
N THR A 43 17.29 -6.00 6.20
CA THR A 43 17.82 -4.73 5.71
C THR A 43 17.62 -3.65 6.76
N ASN A 44 18.69 -2.94 7.11
CA ASN A 44 18.63 -1.81 8.02
C ASN A 44 18.42 -0.52 7.21
N VAL A 45 17.38 0.21 7.54
CA VAL A 45 17.11 1.55 7.01
C VAL A 45 17.55 2.57 8.06
N PRO A 46 18.58 3.39 7.77
CA PRO A 46 19.01 4.44 8.70
C PRO A 46 17.97 5.57 8.70
N VAL A 47 17.61 6.00 9.90
CA VAL A 47 16.77 7.16 10.16
C VAL A 47 17.63 8.19 10.86
N SER A 48 17.82 9.35 10.25
CA SER A 48 18.59 10.44 10.85
C SER A 48 17.66 11.45 11.51
N ASP A 49 18.07 11.95 12.68
CA ASP A 49 17.37 13.04 13.33
C ASP A 49 17.50 14.35 12.53
N ILE A 50 16.60 15.29 12.79
CA ILE A 50 16.61 16.61 12.18
C ILE A 50 17.88 17.34 12.64
N VAL A 51 18.68 17.76 11.67
CA VAL A 51 19.90 18.53 11.92
C VAL A 51 19.69 19.98 11.51
N GLU A 52 19.91 20.91 12.45
CA GLU A 52 19.79 22.33 12.18
C GLU A 52 21.15 22.93 11.76
N MET A 53 21.10 23.81 10.74
CA MET A 53 22.27 24.59 10.35
C MET A 53 22.54 25.67 11.38
N GLN A 54 23.81 25.78 11.84
CA GLN A 54 24.23 26.81 12.76
C GLN A 54 24.68 28.07 12.02
N ASN A 55 24.29 29.23 12.54
CA ASN A 55 24.76 30.51 11.99
C ASN A 55 26.23 30.71 12.33
N GLN A 56 27.08 30.88 11.32
CA GLN A 56 28.47 31.25 11.49
C GLN A 56 28.65 32.75 11.50
N THR A 57 29.31 33.27 12.55
CA THR A 57 29.82 34.61 12.58
C THR A 57 31.10 34.69 11.74
N TYR A 58 31.37 35.85 11.08
CA TYR A 58 32.52 36.08 10.19
C TYR A 58 33.90 35.91 10.84
N ALA A 59 34.01 35.54 12.09
CA ALA A 59 35.29 35.25 12.74
C ALA A 59 35.75 33.82 12.34
N PRO A 60 37.06 33.62 12.13
CA PRO A 60 37.62 32.29 11.85
C PRO A 60 37.59 31.43 13.11
N VAL A 61 36.40 30.86 13.39
CA VAL A 61 36.18 29.92 14.48
C VAL A 61 35.91 28.56 13.86
N ASP A 62 36.43 27.51 14.48
CA ASP A 62 36.13 26.15 14.05
C ASP A 62 34.61 25.90 13.99
N ILE A 63 34.16 25.32 12.89
CA ILE A 63 32.74 24.93 12.73
C ILE A 63 32.43 23.84 13.75
N PRO A 64 31.50 24.06 14.66
CA PRO A 64 31.14 22.99 15.62
C PRO A 64 30.57 21.77 14.88
N ILE A 65 31.08 20.62 15.24
CA ILE A 65 30.56 19.33 14.73
C ILE A 65 29.21 19.07 15.40
N THR A 66 28.14 19.05 14.63
CA THR A 66 26.83 18.62 15.11
C THR A 66 26.76 17.08 14.97
N PRO A 67 26.68 16.32 16.07
CA PRO A 67 26.50 14.88 15.98
C PRO A 67 25.14 14.59 15.35
N VAL A 68 25.11 13.69 14.39
CA VAL A 68 23.87 13.17 13.81
C VAL A 68 23.61 11.82 14.44
N ASP A 69 22.62 11.75 15.30
CA ASP A 69 22.17 10.48 15.83
C ASP A 69 21.32 9.77 14.76
N ALA A 70 21.72 8.58 14.38
CA ALA A 70 21.00 7.76 13.43
C ALA A 70 20.51 6.48 14.14
N THR A 71 19.23 6.27 14.10
CA THR A 71 18.62 4.99 14.48
C THR A 71 18.41 4.12 13.27
N ASN A 72 18.55 2.81 13.42
CA ASN A 72 18.34 1.86 12.35
C ASN A 72 17.01 1.13 12.54
N VAL A 73 16.15 1.21 11.53
CA VAL A 73 14.92 0.41 11.46
C VAL A 73 15.21 -0.85 10.66
N MET A 74 15.05 -2.00 11.32
CA MET A 74 15.27 -3.30 10.68
C MET A 74 13.99 -3.76 9.96
N ILE A 75 14.13 -4.17 8.70
CA ILE A 75 13.07 -4.75 7.88
C ILE A 75 13.45 -6.19 7.54
N ILE A 76 12.58 -7.12 7.89
CA ILE A 76 12.77 -8.55 7.61
C ILE A 76 11.84 -8.95 6.47
N PRO A 77 12.39 -9.33 5.29
CA PRO A 77 11.58 -9.81 4.18
C PRO A 77 11.13 -11.25 4.39
N TYR A 78 9.90 -11.56 3.99
CA TYR A 78 9.34 -12.91 4.02
C TYR A 78 9.08 -13.43 2.61
N ASN A 79 9.21 -14.74 2.44
CA ASN A 79 8.90 -15.41 1.19
C ASN A 79 7.40 -15.73 1.11
N TYR A 80 6.77 -15.29 0.03
CA TYR A 80 5.40 -15.61 -0.31
C TYR A 80 5.37 -16.38 -1.63
N ALA A 81 4.60 -17.45 -1.69
CA ALA A 81 4.49 -18.28 -2.87
C ALA A 81 3.03 -18.69 -3.12
N LEU A 82 2.62 -18.65 -4.38
CA LEU A 82 1.35 -19.17 -4.86
C LEU A 82 1.63 -20.24 -5.91
N LYS A 83 1.09 -21.44 -5.71
CA LYS A 83 1.20 -22.55 -6.64
C LYS A 83 -0.20 -22.97 -7.10
N THR A 84 -0.41 -23.06 -8.40
CA THR A 84 -1.61 -23.64 -9.00
C THR A 84 -1.24 -24.74 -9.98
N VAL A 85 -2.20 -25.60 -10.29
CA VAL A 85 -1.99 -26.74 -11.17
C VAL A 85 -3.04 -26.76 -12.29
N ILE A 86 -2.61 -27.20 -13.47
CA ILE A 86 -3.48 -27.44 -14.61
C ILE A 86 -3.27 -28.89 -15.03
N GLY A 87 -4.33 -29.71 -15.04
CA GLY A 87 -4.27 -31.11 -15.44
C GLY A 87 -3.94 -31.27 -16.92
N GLY A 88 -3.20 -32.34 -17.28
CA GLY A 88 -2.81 -32.61 -18.68
C GLY A 88 -3.98 -32.80 -19.63
N GLY A 89 -5.06 -33.46 -19.17
CA GLY A 89 -6.29 -33.61 -19.96
C GLY A 89 -7.01 -32.30 -20.23
N GLU A 90 -6.92 -31.33 -19.33
CA GLU A 90 -7.51 -30.01 -19.51
C GLU A 90 -6.71 -29.16 -20.53
N LYS A 91 -5.41 -29.42 -20.66
CA LYS A 91 -4.56 -28.74 -21.63
C LYS A 91 -4.96 -29.00 -23.08
N THR A 92 -5.41 -30.22 -23.36
CA THR A 92 -5.74 -30.64 -24.73
C THR A 92 -6.94 -29.88 -25.32
N LEU A 93 -7.85 -29.41 -24.45
CA LEU A 93 -9.08 -28.73 -24.85
C LEU A 93 -8.99 -27.20 -24.75
N PHE A 94 -8.21 -26.64 -23.78
CA PHE A 94 -8.28 -25.20 -23.45
C PHE A 94 -6.95 -24.60 -22.97
N ALA A 95 -5.80 -25.19 -23.28
CA ALA A 95 -4.52 -24.87 -22.63
C ALA A 95 -4.15 -23.39 -22.62
N TYR A 96 -4.37 -22.68 -23.70
CA TYR A 96 -3.98 -21.27 -23.81
C TYR A 96 -4.82 -20.37 -22.89
N ASP A 97 -6.14 -20.50 -22.93
CA ASP A 97 -7.04 -19.65 -22.14
C ASP A 97 -6.88 -19.88 -20.64
N LYS A 98 -6.64 -21.14 -20.24
CA LYS A 98 -6.41 -21.47 -18.83
C LYS A 98 -5.11 -20.90 -18.27
N ILE A 99 -4.02 -20.90 -19.04
CA ILE A 99 -2.75 -20.29 -18.62
C ILE A 99 -2.97 -18.79 -18.37
N VAL A 100 -3.64 -18.09 -19.27
CA VAL A 100 -3.95 -16.66 -19.13
C VAL A 100 -4.85 -16.40 -17.92
N ASP A 101 -5.85 -17.23 -17.67
CA ASP A 101 -6.74 -17.07 -16.51
C ASP A 101 -6.00 -17.32 -15.19
N HIS A 102 -5.14 -18.34 -15.13
CA HIS A 102 -4.26 -18.55 -13.97
C HIS A 102 -3.27 -17.40 -13.81
N ALA A 103 -2.73 -16.83 -14.89
CA ALA A 103 -1.87 -15.65 -14.83
C ALA A 103 -2.59 -14.45 -14.19
N LYS A 104 -3.86 -14.22 -14.56
CA LYS A 104 -4.68 -13.18 -13.90
C LYS A 104 -4.84 -13.41 -12.40
N LEU A 105 -5.14 -14.64 -11.99
CA LEU A 105 -5.29 -15.00 -10.58
C LEU A 105 -3.99 -14.79 -9.79
N HIS A 106 -2.85 -15.22 -10.36
CA HIS A 106 -1.54 -15.07 -9.76
C HIS A 106 -1.15 -13.59 -9.63
N ALA A 107 -1.39 -12.78 -10.67
CA ALA A 107 -1.14 -11.34 -10.65
C ALA A 107 -1.94 -10.62 -9.57
N LEU A 108 -3.25 -10.89 -9.49
CA LEU A 108 -4.12 -10.31 -8.46
C LEU A 108 -3.72 -10.75 -7.04
N ALA A 109 -3.31 -12.01 -6.88
CA ALA A 109 -2.87 -12.50 -5.58
C ALA A 109 -1.55 -11.84 -5.14
N ALA A 110 -0.60 -11.67 -6.05
CA ALA A 110 0.68 -10.99 -5.78
C ALA A 110 0.44 -9.51 -5.42
N ALA A 111 -0.40 -8.80 -6.18
CA ALA A 111 -0.74 -7.41 -5.91
C ALA A 111 -1.36 -7.21 -4.52
N ARG A 112 -2.35 -8.06 -4.18
CA ARG A 112 -2.98 -8.03 -2.85
C ARG A 112 -2.00 -8.33 -1.72
N MET A 113 -1.04 -9.23 -1.96
CA MET A 113 -0.05 -9.55 -0.94
C MET A 113 0.90 -8.38 -0.69
N VAL A 114 1.33 -7.65 -1.72
CA VAL A 114 2.17 -6.45 -1.58
C VAL A 114 1.43 -5.36 -0.81
N ASP A 115 0.17 -5.08 -1.16
CA ASP A 115 -0.65 -4.12 -0.42
C ASP A 115 -0.86 -4.56 1.04
N TYR A 116 -1.09 -5.86 1.28
CA TYR A 116 -1.23 -6.41 2.63
C TYR A 116 0.03 -6.23 3.47
N ILE A 117 1.21 -6.42 2.90
CA ILE A 117 2.48 -6.23 3.60
C ILE A 117 2.61 -4.79 4.09
N LYS A 118 2.25 -3.78 3.28
CA LYS A 118 2.24 -2.36 3.65
C LYS A 118 1.27 -2.09 4.81
N ILE A 119 0.02 -2.54 4.67
CA ILE A 119 -1.02 -2.36 5.70
C ILE A 119 -0.61 -3.06 7.01
N ASN A 120 -0.19 -4.31 6.92
CA ASN A 120 0.21 -5.09 8.09
C ASN A 120 1.41 -4.46 8.81
N ALA A 121 2.42 -3.99 8.07
CA ALA A 121 3.58 -3.31 8.64
C ALA A 121 3.19 -2.07 9.45
N LEU A 122 2.23 -1.28 8.97
CA LEU A 122 1.72 -0.12 9.70
C LEU A 122 1.04 -0.53 11.00
N PHE A 123 0.05 -1.42 10.94
CA PHE A 123 -0.79 -1.76 12.09
C PHE A 123 -0.12 -2.69 13.12
N THR A 124 0.96 -3.39 12.74
CA THR A 124 1.73 -4.25 13.66
C THR A 124 3.03 -3.59 14.14
N SER A 125 3.30 -2.36 13.72
CA SER A 125 4.51 -1.64 14.14
C SER A 125 4.53 -1.40 15.66
N THR A 126 5.71 -1.47 16.26
CA THR A 126 5.89 -1.30 17.71
C THR A 126 5.50 0.10 18.20
N GLY A 127 5.61 1.10 17.35
CA GLY A 127 5.26 2.49 17.64
C GLY A 127 3.83 2.87 17.23
N PHE A 128 3.00 1.91 16.82
CA PHE A 128 1.63 2.20 16.36
C PHE A 128 0.82 3.05 17.35
N GLY A 129 0.93 2.77 18.65
CA GLY A 129 0.24 3.53 19.71
C GLY A 129 0.73 4.97 19.89
N SER A 130 1.86 5.37 19.29
CA SER A 130 2.37 6.75 19.31
C SER A 130 1.95 7.59 18.10
N ILE A 131 1.30 6.97 17.10
CA ILE A 131 0.80 7.67 15.92
C ILE A 131 -0.36 8.58 16.33
N TYR A 132 -0.32 9.83 15.85
CA TYR A 132 -1.40 10.76 16.09
C TYR A 132 -2.72 10.27 15.48
N THR A 133 -3.79 10.34 16.25
CA THR A 133 -5.10 9.90 15.80
C THR A 133 -6.08 11.07 15.87
N VAL A 134 -6.68 11.39 14.73
CA VAL A 134 -7.78 12.38 14.62
C VAL A 134 -9.06 11.73 15.13
N ASP A 135 -9.70 12.36 16.10
CA ASP A 135 -10.91 11.83 16.74
C ASP A 135 -12.10 11.78 15.77
N LYS A 136 -12.94 10.77 15.93
CA LYS A 136 -14.13 10.56 15.10
C LYS A 136 -15.17 11.69 15.18
N THR A 137 -15.15 12.48 16.24
CA THR A 137 -16.10 13.59 16.45
C THR A 137 -15.71 14.88 15.72
N VAL A 138 -14.55 14.93 15.09
CA VAL A 138 -14.10 16.09 14.32
C VAL A 138 -14.98 16.29 13.09
N GLY A 139 -15.50 17.52 12.92
CA GLY A 139 -16.37 17.88 11.80
C GLY A 139 -17.86 17.68 12.10
N VAL A 140 -18.67 17.65 11.05
CA VAL A 140 -20.13 17.64 11.15
C VAL A 140 -20.71 16.24 11.43
N ASN A 141 -19.98 15.20 11.10
CA ASN A 141 -20.42 13.81 11.25
C ASN A 141 -19.26 12.89 11.65
N THR A 142 -19.59 11.70 12.13
CA THR A 142 -18.61 10.70 12.58
C THR A 142 -17.96 9.92 11.43
N GLY A 143 -18.50 10.05 10.20
CA GLY A 143 -17.92 9.47 9.00
C GLY A 143 -16.67 10.23 8.53
N MET A 144 -16.07 9.76 7.44
CA MET A 144 -14.95 10.48 6.81
C MET A 144 -15.43 11.79 6.19
N ASN A 145 -14.80 12.91 6.55
CA ASN A 145 -15.14 14.24 6.09
C ASN A 145 -13.88 15.10 5.86
N GLU A 146 -14.07 16.27 5.24
CA GLU A 146 -12.99 17.22 4.94
C GLU A 146 -12.27 17.70 6.21
N ALA A 147 -13.00 18.00 7.28
CA ALA A 147 -12.41 18.56 8.50
C ALA A 147 -11.40 17.61 9.16
N LYS A 148 -11.69 16.30 9.17
CA LYS A 148 -10.77 15.28 9.68
C LYS A 148 -9.51 15.17 8.83
N MET A 149 -9.67 15.26 7.51
CA MET A 149 -8.56 15.22 6.60
C MET A 149 -7.65 16.44 6.74
N ALA A 150 -8.27 17.64 6.87
CA ALA A 150 -7.55 18.89 7.11
C ALA A 150 -6.79 18.87 8.45
N GLU A 151 -7.38 18.29 9.50
CA GLU A 151 -6.72 18.16 10.81
C GLU A 151 -5.52 17.19 10.74
N GLY A 152 -5.68 16.04 10.06
CA GLY A 152 -4.58 15.11 9.84
C GLY A 152 -3.43 15.75 9.05
N LEU A 153 -3.72 16.52 8.01
CA LEU A 153 -2.73 17.26 7.25
C LEU A 153 -2.04 18.33 8.09
N ALA A 154 -2.79 19.12 8.84
CA ALA A 154 -2.24 20.15 9.73
C ALA A 154 -1.28 19.54 10.78
N TYR A 155 -1.58 18.33 11.26
CA TYR A 155 -0.66 17.59 12.12
C TYR A 155 0.65 17.26 11.41
N LEU A 156 0.61 16.68 10.19
CA LEU A 156 1.81 16.34 9.43
C LEU A 156 2.67 17.57 9.15
N GLU A 157 2.05 18.66 8.71
CA GLU A 157 2.73 19.94 8.47
C GLU A 157 3.38 20.49 9.75
N ASN A 158 2.68 20.40 10.90
CA ASN A 158 3.23 20.83 12.20
C ASN A 158 4.43 19.97 12.64
N GLN A 159 4.53 18.71 12.19
CA GLN A 159 5.70 17.87 12.39
C GLN A 159 6.86 18.19 11.40
N GLY A 160 6.68 19.18 10.54
CA GLY A 160 7.67 19.57 9.53
C GLY A 160 7.67 18.69 8.28
N VAL A 161 6.64 17.85 8.12
CA VAL A 161 6.48 17.00 6.92
C VAL A 161 5.88 17.82 5.79
N ASN A 162 6.54 17.87 4.64
CA ASN A 162 6.05 18.59 3.48
C ASN A 162 5.04 17.73 2.71
N VAL A 163 3.74 18.03 2.86
CA VAL A 163 2.64 17.30 2.20
C VAL A 163 2.27 17.83 0.82
N MET A 164 3.09 18.75 0.26
CA MET A 164 2.85 19.29 -1.09
C MET A 164 3.15 18.25 -2.18
N ASN A 165 2.54 18.44 -3.34
CA ASN A 165 2.79 17.64 -4.56
C ASN A 165 2.42 16.15 -4.47
N HIS A 166 1.33 15.83 -3.77
CA HIS A 166 0.84 14.44 -3.68
C HIS A 166 1.83 13.46 -3.01
N SER A 167 2.73 13.96 -2.17
CA SER A 167 3.65 13.11 -1.38
C SER A 167 2.97 12.38 -0.23
N ALA A 168 1.72 12.74 0.11
CA ALA A 168 0.90 12.04 1.08
C ALA A 168 -0.24 11.27 0.41
N SER A 169 -0.56 10.12 0.95
CA SER A 169 -1.64 9.26 0.48
C SER A 169 -2.61 8.89 1.60
N LEU A 170 -3.90 8.94 1.30
CA LEU A 170 -4.97 8.51 2.19
C LEU A 170 -5.44 7.11 1.78
N TRP A 171 -5.31 6.13 2.67
CA TRP A 171 -5.73 4.75 2.43
C TRP A 171 -7.16 4.56 2.91
N LEU A 172 -8.11 4.84 2.02
CA LEU A 172 -9.53 4.92 2.35
C LEU A 172 -10.23 3.57 2.16
N PRO A 173 -10.84 2.97 3.19
CA PRO A 173 -11.72 1.82 3.01
C PRO A 173 -12.90 2.18 2.10
N ALA A 174 -13.24 1.29 1.16
CA ALA A 174 -14.34 1.53 0.22
C ALA A 174 -15.68 1.82 0.92
N ILE A 175 -15.86 1.25 2.10
CA ILE A 175 -17.08 1.41 2.90
C ILE A 175 -17.23 2.84 3.48
N THR A 176 -16.14 3.56 3.72
CA THR A 176 -16.16 4.94 4.24
C THR A 176 -16.20 6.00 3.12
N LYS A 177 -15.97 5.61 1.86
CA LYS A 177 -16.03 6.51 0.71
C LYS A 177 -17.36 7.24 0.56
N PRO A 178 -18.54 6.61 0.75
CA PRO A 178 -19.82 7.33 0.66
C PRO A 178 -19.95 8.50 1.63
N SER A 179 -19.37 8.41 2.84
CA SER A 179 -19.40 9.51 3.80
C SER A 179 -18.65 10.74 3.27
N MET A 180 -17.51 10.51 2.60
CA MET A 180 -16.73 11.57 1.99
C MET A 180 -17.43 12.17 0.75
N LEU A 181 -18.15 11.35 -0.02
CA LEU A 181 -18.93 11.82 -1.17
C LEU A 181 -20.21 12.59 -0.76
N ASN A 182 -20.65 12.46 0.49
CA ASN A 182 -21.77 13.24 1.03
C ASN A 182 -21.35 14.60 1.60
N ASP A 183 -20.05 14.89 1.64
CA ASP A 183 -19.54 16.20 2.05
C ASP A 183 -19.61 17.18 0.88
N ASP A 184 -20.43 18.24 1.04
CA ASP A 184 -20.67 19.24 0.00
C ASP A 184 -19.39 19.91 -0.52
N LYS A 185 -18.39 20.06 0.33
CA LYS A 185 -17.11 20.67 -0.04
C LYS A 185 -16.26 19.75 -0.92
N VAL A 186 -16.27 18.45 -0.62
CA VAL A 186 -15.55 17.44 -1.41
C VAL A 186 -16.15 17.29 -2.80
N VAL A 187 -17.46 17.43 -2.91
CA VAL A 187 -18.22 17.21 -4.14
C VAL A 187 -18.32 18.46 -5.01
N SER A 188 -18.16 19.63 -4.43
CA SER A 188 -18.31 20.90 -5.14
C SER A 188 -17.29 21.07 -6.26
N ILE A 189 -17.77 21.43 -7.45
CA ILE A 189 -16.94 21.74 -8.63
C ILE A 189 -16.01 22.95 -8.36
N PHE A 190 -16.35 23.81 -7.42
CA PHE A 190 -15.53 24.96 -7.06
C PHE A 190 -14.24 24.59 -6.34
N TYR A 191 -14.17 23.37 -5.75
CA TYR A 191 -13.04 22.89 -4.97
C TYR A 191 -12.36 21.64 -5.62
N ASN A 192 -12.97 21.07 -6.66
CA ASN A 192 -12.45 19.87 -7.30
C ASN A 192 -12.57 19.94 -8.83
N ASP A 193 -11.51 19.63 -9.55
CA ASP A 193 -11.47 19.66 -11.01
C ASP A 193 -12.36 18.60 -11.68
N LYS A 194 -12.74 17.55 -10.93
CA LYS A 194 -13.57 16.44 -11.42
C LYS A 194 -14.90 16.41 -10.67
N ARG A 195 -15.88 15.74 -11.24
CA ARG A 195 -17.21 15.53 -10.65
C ARG A 195 -17.28 14.18 -9.93
N PRO A 196 -16.89 14.07 -8.66
CA PRO A 196 -16.79 12.80 -7.97
C PRO A 196 -18.10 12.00 -7.92
N LEU A 197 -19.23 12.70 -7.83
CA LEU A 197 -20.56 12.06 -7.82
C LEU A 197 -20.96 11.42 -9.16
N VAL A 198 -20.48 11.98 -10.28
CA VAL A 198 -20.84 11.48 -11.61
C VAL A 198 -19.92 10.31 -11.99
N ASP A 199 -18.63 10.46 -11.73
CA ASP A 199 -17.62 9.51 -12.18
C ASP A 199 -17.30 8.45 -11.13
N ASN A 200 -17.79 8.60 -9.89
CA ASN A 200 -17.41 7.80 -8.71
C ASN A 200 -15.89 7.71 -8.49
N VAL A 201 -15.17 8.72 -8.97
CA VAL A 201 -13.70 8.79 -8.92
C VAL A 201 -13.31 9.91 -7.97
N LEU A 202 -12.68 9.53 -6.87
CA LEU A 202 -12.07 10.44 -5.90
C LEU A 202 -10.59 10.07 -5.80
N ASN A 203 -9.77 10.69 -6.66
CA ASN A 203 -8.35 10.36 -6.77
C ASN A 203 -7.48 11.23 -5.87
N SER A 204 -7.84 12.49 -5.69
CA SER A 204 -7.08 13.44 -4.89
C SER A 204 -7.99 14.49 -4.28
N TYR A 205 -7.65 14.97 -3.09
CA TYR A 205 -8.28 16.08 -2.41
C TYR A 205 -7.29 16.75 -1.45
N LEU A 206 -7.29 18.08 -1.36
CA LEU A 206 -6.34 18.85 -0.55
C LEU A 206 -4.86 18.50 -0.82
N GLY A 207 -4.49 18.12 -2.05
CA GLY A 207 -3.12 17.75 -2.41
C GLY A 207 -2.71 16.34 -1.98
N VAL A 208 -3.63 15.55 -1.47
CA VAL A 208 -3.42 14.17 -1.03
C VAL A 208 -4.00 13.19 -2.04
N ASP A 209 -3.26 12.14 -2.36
CA ASP A 209 -3.75 11.04 -3.18
C ASP A 209 -4.66 10.13 -2.38
N ILE A 210 -5.86 9.86 -2.89
CA ILE A 210 -6.83 8.99 -2.23
C ILE A 210 -6.81 7.62 -2.90
N ARG A 211 -6.40 6.60 -2.14
CA ARG A 211 -6.35 5.21 -2.56
C ARG A 211 -7.47 4.42 -1.89
N THR A 212 -8.47 4.01 -2.67
CA THR A 212 -9.61 3.28 -2.15
C THR A 212 -9.31 1.79 -2.07
N LEU A 213 -9.39 1.21 -0.87
CA LEU A 213 -9.16 -0.21 -0.58
C LEU A 213 -10.47 -0.97 -0.49
N GLY A 214 -10.52 -2.19 -1.06
CA GLY A 214 -11.68 -3.07 -0.94
C GLY A 214 -11.92 -3.53 0.50
N ALA A 215 -13.18 -3.70 0.88
CA ALA A 215 -13.55 -4.17 2.22
C ALA A 215 -13.30 -5.67 2.44
N ASN A 216 -13.21 -6.45 1.36
CA ASN A 216 -13.06 -7.90 1.42
C ASN A 216 -11.72 -8.31 0.83
N GLY A 217 -10.97 -9.11 1.57
CA GLY A 217 -9.71 -9.67 1.11
C GLY A 217 -8.55 -9.43 2.08
N ILE A 218 -7.34 -9.75 1.61
CA ILE A 218 -6.12 -9.68 2.42
C ILE A 218 -5.74 -8.23 2.74
N ASN A 219 -6.00 -7.31 1.81
CA ASN A 219 -5.65 -5.89 1.91
C ASN A 219 -6.77 -5.05 2.56
N THR A 220 -7.43 -5.57 3.58
CA THR A 220 -8.40 -4.81 4.37
C THR A 220 -7.73 -4.07 5.50
N ILE A 221 -8.19 -2.84 5.78
CA ILE A 221 -7.77 -2.09 6.95
C ILE A 221 -8.44 -2.70 8.18
N PRO A 222 -7.66 -3.01 9.25
CA PRO A 222 -8.22 -3.58 10.47
C PRO A 222 -9.22 -2.63 11.14
N TYR A 223 -10.29 -3.20 11.71
CA TYR A 223 -11.19 -2.47 12.60
C TYR A 223 -10.53 -2.30 13.97
N THR A 224 -10.78 -1.18 14.61
CA THR A 224 -10.53 -1.08 16.04
C THR A 224 -11.74 -1.62 16.80
N THR A 225 -11.61 -2.81 17.36
CA THR A 225 -12.63 -3.41 18.24
C THR A 225 -12.70 -2.78 19.62
N ALA A 226 -11.78 -1.84 19.94
CA ALA A 226 -11.64 -1.29 21.29
C ALA A 226 -12.72 -0.28 21.69
N MET A 227 -13.49 0.26 20.75
CA MET A 227 -14.53 1.28 21.00
C MET A 227 -15.86 0.90 20.35
N SER A 228 -16.45 -0.24 20.71
CA SER A 228 -17.83 -0.59 20.40
C SER A 228 -18.28 -0.21 18.96
N ILE A 229 -18.36 -1.17 18.09
CA ILE A 229 -19.10 -1.16 16.83
C ILE A 229 -18.45 -0.28 15.72
N ASP A 230 -17.67 -0.93 14.88
CA ASP A 230 -17.36 -0.52 13.50
C ASP A 230 -16.62 0.83 13.30
N THR A 231 -15.66 1.16 14.14
CA THR A 231 -14.76 2.28 13.90
C THR A 231 -13.58 1.84 13.03
N TYR A 232 -13.37 2.51 11.91
CA TYR A 232 -12.21 2.32 11.05
C TYR A 232 -11.12 3.34 11.36
N LEU A 233 -9.88 2.89 11.32
CA LEU A 233 -8.72 3.77 11.29
C LEU A 233 -8.26 3.93 9.82
N VAL A 234 -8.38 5.13 9.31
CA VAL A 234 -7.97 5.48 7.95
C VAL A 234 -6.58 6.11 8.00
N PRO A 235 -5.54 5.45 7.48
CA PRO A 235 -4.21 6.00 7.50
C PRO A 235 -4.02 7.12 6.47
N LEU A 236 -3.42 8.21 6.91
CA LEU A 236 -2.84 9.26 6.08
C LEU A 236 -1.33 9.12 6.19
N VAL A 237 -0.66 8.72 5.11
CA VAL A 237 0.75 8.28 5.11
C VAL A 237 1.54 9.16 4.13
N HIS A 238 2.66 9.72 4.60
CA HIS A 238 3.64 10.36 3.74
C HIS A 238 4.57 9.31 3.12
N GLU A 239 5.02 9.50 1.89
CA GLU A 239 5.82 8.53 1.13
C GLU A 239 7.09 8.07 1.85
N ASP A 240 7.80 8.97 2.54
CA ASP A 240 9.04 8.66 3.27
C ASP A 240 8.82 8.04 4.65
N SER A 241 7.55 7.92 5.10
CA SER A 241 7.26 7.43 6.46
C SER A 241 7.41 5.93 6.60
N MET A 242 7.29 5.22 5.52
CA MET A 242 7.38 3.77 5.45
C MET A 242 8.27 3.34 4.30
N VAL A 243 8.97 2.24 4.48
CA VAL A 243 9.80 1.63 3.44
C VAL A 243 9.40 0.19 3.23
N GLN A 244 9.21 -0.18 1.98
CA GLN A 244 9.05 -1.57 1.55
C GLN A 244 10.31 -2.01 0.81
N ILE A 245 10.80 -3.20 1.13
CA ILE A 245 11.95 -3.80 0.46
C ILE A 245 11.53 -5.05 -0.32
N PHE A 246 12.14 -5.23 -1.47
CA PHE A 246 11.98 -6.39 -2.32
C PHE A 246 13.34 -7.07 -2.50
N ASN A 247 13.53 -8.23 -1.84
CA ASN A 247 14.71 -9.07 -2.09
C ASN A 247 14.54 -9.84 -3.40
N ARG A 248 13.30 -10.19 -3.70
CA ARG A 248 12.91 -10.81 -4.96
C ARG A 248 11.58 -10.22 -5.41
N ASP A 249 11.60 -9.60 -6.56
CA ASP A 249 10.39 -9.15 -7.23
C ASP A 249 9.50 -10.34 -7.62
N VAL A 250 8.27 -10.05 -8.02
CA VAL A 250 7.35 -11.08 -8.49
C VAL A 250 8.00 -11.85 -9.63
N SER A 251 8.24 -13.12 -9.41
CA SER A 251 8.81 -14.01 -10.40
C SER A 251 7.94 -15.25 -10.56
N THR A 252 7.84 -15.72 -11.80
CA THR A 252 6.97 -16.81 -12.16
C THR A 252 7.75 -17.96 -12.78
N SER A 253 7.22 -19.17 -12.65
CA SER A 253 7.74 -20.35 -13.35
C SER A 253 6.62 -21.33 -13.67
N ILE A 254 6.74 -22.02 -14.81
CA ILE A 254 5.88 -23.12 -15.22
C ILE A 254 6.73 -24.38 -15.32
N THR A 255 6.28 -25.44 -14.68
CA THR A 255 6.96 -26.73 -14.71
C THR A 255 5.98 -27.83 -15.06
N TRP A 256 6.36 -28.70 -15.98
CA TRP A 256 5.64 -29.93 -16.26
C TRP A 256 6.06 -31.05 -15.31
N VAL A 257 5.09 -31.70 -14.67
CA VAL A 257 5.32 -32.86 -13.78
C VAL A 257 4.77 -34.12 -14.43
N PRO A 258 5.61 -34.92 -15.10
CA PRO A 258 5.17 -36.10 -15.88
C PRO A 258 4.47 -37.15 -15.01
N GLN A 259 4.92 -37.32 -13.77
CA GLN A 259 4.40 -38.32 -12.83
C GLN A 259 2.91 -38.13 -12.52
N ASN A 260 2.43 -36.91 -12.57
CA ASN A 260 1.06 -36.54 -12.19
C ASN A 260 0.26 -35.99 -13.38
N ASP A 261 0.81 -36.05 -14.60
CA ASP A 261 0.18 -35.52 -15.81
C ASP A 261 -0.39 -34.11 -15.61
N ARG A 262 0.44 -33.19 -15.08
CA ARG A 262 -0.01 -31.83 -14.77
C ARG A 262 1.06 -30.78 -14.98
N TRP A 263 0.61 -29.56 -15.23
CA TRP A 263 1.42 -28.35 -15.22
C TRP A 263 1.33 -27.67 -13.85
N GLU A 264 2.47 -27.28 -13.31
CA GLU A 264 2.55 -26.51 -12.08
C GLU A 264 3.00 -25.10 -12.42
N LEU A 265 2.16 -24.12 -12.04
CA LEU A 265 2.42 -22.70 -12.16
C LEU A 265 2.78 -22.17 -10.78
N LEU A 266 3.93 -21.53 -10.66
CA LEU A 266 4.43 -20.98 -9.41
C LEU A 266 4.72 -19.49 -9.57
N THR A 267 4.25 -18.70 -8.62
CA THR A 267 4.64 -17.29 -8.47
C THR A 267 5.23 -17.10 -7.08
N VAL A 268 6.37 -16.45 -7.02
CA VAL A 268 7.13 -16.21 -5.77
C VAL A 268 7.43 -14.72 -5.65
N LEU A 269 7.34 -14.21 -4.43
CA LEU A 269 7.66 -12.85 -4.04
C LEU A 269 8.41 -12.90 -2.70
N THR A 270 9.46 -12.08 -2.53
CA THR A 270 10.12 -11.91 -1.24
C THR A 270 10.15 -10.43 -0.90
N SER A 271 9.33 -10.02 0.06
CA SER A 271 9.18 -8.61 0.44
C SER A 271 8.90 -8.46 1.93
N GLY A 272 9.24 -7.29 2.45
CA GLY A 272 8.91 -6.86 3.81
C GLY A 272 8.76 -5.34 3.84
N ALA A 273 8.02 -4.82 4.81
CA ALA A 273 7.88 -3.39 5.02
C ALA A 273 7.97 -3.05 6.51
N ASN A 274 8.31 -1.81 6.81
CA ASN A 274 8.24 -1.29 8.18
C ASN A 274 8.04 0.22 8.18
N VAL A 275 7.54 0.74 9.30
CA VAL A 275 7.45 2.18 9.54
C VAL A 275 8.82 2.69 9.94
N VAL A 276 9.27 3.74 9.27
CA VAL A 276 10.56 4.40 9.49
C VAL A 276 10.38 5.65 10.33
N GLN A 277 9.35 6.46 10.01
CA GLN A 277 9.05 7.70 10.70
C GLN A 277 7.57 7.78 11.08
N TYR A 278 7.28 7.71 12.38
CA TYR A 278 5.91 7.78 12.88
C TYR A 278 5.28 9.18 12.74
N ASN A 279 6.11 10.23 12.75
CA ASN A 279 5.64 11.62 12.62
C ASN A 279 5.07 11.94 11.23
N GLY A 280 5.40 11.14 10.21
CA GLY A 280 4.85 11.28 8.86
C GLY A 280 3.56 10.50 8.64
N ILE A 281 2.93 9.99 9.70
CA ILE A 281 1.69 9.21 9.62
C ILE A 281 0.67 9.80 10.58
N ALA A 282 -0.57 9.95 10.11
CA ALA A 282 -1.72 10.27 10.93
C ALA A 282 -2.82 9.22 10.71
N LEU A 283 -3.52 8.84 11.75
CA LEU A 283 -4.67 7.96 11.68
C LEU A 283 -5.95 8.79 11.82
N ILE A 284 -6.96 8.50 11.04
CA ILE A 284 -8.24 9.20 11.10
C ILE A 284 -9.31 8.20 11.51
N GLU A 285 -9.94 8.44 12.66
CA GLU A 285 -11.07 7.64 13.10
C GLU A 285 -12.35 7.98 12.35
N THR A 286 -13.00 6.95 11.83
CA THR A 286 -14.29 7.10 11.14
C THR A 286 -15.22 5.96 11.51
N ASP A 287 -16.51 6.27 11.70
CA ASP A 287 -17.53 5.25 11.89
C ASP A 287 -17.95 4.62 10.55
N ASN A 288 -18.37 3.37 10.61
CA ASN A 288 -19.01 2.72 9.49
C ASN A 288 -20.39 3.35 9.22
N PRO A 289 -20.65 3.95 8.05
CA PRO A 289 -21.92 4.58 7.75
C PRO A 289 -23.10 3.58 7.72
N TYR A 290 -22.84 2.28 7.69
CA TYR A 290 -23.85 1.23 7.65
C TYR A 290 -24.04 0.51 9.01
N ALA A 291 -23.24 0.81 10.03
CA ALA A 291 -23.35 0.15 11.34
C ALA A 291 -24.71 0.35 12.04
N ALA A 292 -25.40 1.45 11.73
CA ALA A 292 -26.72 1.74 12.32
C ALA A 292 -27.85 0.82 11.81
N ASN A 293 -27.60 -0.03 10.81
CA ASN A 293 -28.57 -0.91 10.17
C ASN A 293 -28.21 -2.41 10.27
N ALA A 294 -27.22 -2.77 11.10
CA ALA A 294 -26.79 -4.15 11.32
C ALA A 294 -27.37 -4.76 12.59
#